data_2b957a09903a104e0654426dece3b915
#
_entry.id   2b957a09903a104e0654426dece3b915
#
_cell.length_a   1.000
_cell.length_b   1.000
_cell.length_c   1.000
_cell.angle_alpha   90.00
_cell.angle_beta   90.00
_cell.angle_gamma   90.00
#
_symmetry.space_group_name_H-M   'P 1'
#
loop_
_entity.id
_entity.type
_entity.pdbx_description
1 polymer ?
#
loop_
_entity_poly.entity_id
_entity_poly.type
_entity_poly.pdbx_seq_one_letter_code
_entity_poly.pdbx_strand_id
1 'polypeptide(L)'
;SEGWKLDEGRPFDIVPYSLVVKLRSKLLAKRYKIVVCDESHFLKDRRAQRTQAVMPLLKDANRAICLTGTPALSRPIELFTQLEALVPKVFARLNEYGARYCANGGPFGMYTGCTHADELHVMISKLCMVRRLKKDVLKDLPPKQRTQVWLALEKSSMGDVRRIKSLLDELRQRGG
;
A
#
# COMPACT_ATOMS: atom_id res chain seq x y z
N SER A 1 -7.98 -29.83 6.74
CA SER A 1 -7.49 -28.55 6.18
C SER A 1 -6.15 -28.82 5.52
N GLU A 2 -6.14 -29.00 4.21
CA GLU A 2 -4.90 -29.10 3.44
C GLU A 2 -4.13 -27.80 3.60
N GLY A 3 -3.02 -27.87 4.35
CA GLY A 3 -2.15 -26.72 4.55
C GLY A 3 -1.50 -26.34 3.23
N TRP A 4 -1.49 -25.05 2.92
CA TRP A 4 -0.75 -24.48 1.78
C TRP A 4 0.70 -25.00 1.79
N LYS A 5 1.08 -25.72 0.75
CA LYS A 5 2.43 -26.23 0.54
C LYS A 5 3.07 -25.41 -0.56
N LEU A 6 4.25 -24.86 -0.29
CA LEU A 6 5.11 -24.34 -1.34
C LEU A 6 5.70 -25.55 -2.06
N ASP A 7 5.52 -25.61 -3.38
CA ASP A 7 6.07 -26.69 -4.18
C ASP A 7 7.53 -26.42 -4.48
N GLU A 8 8.41 -27.36 -4.12
CA GLU A 8 9.86 -27.21 -4.27
C GLU A 8 10.34 -27.27 -5.73
N GLY A 9 9.54 -27.85 -6.62
CA GLY A 9 9.87 -28.00 -8.04
C GLY A 9 9.40 -26.88 -8.97
N ARG A 10 8.66 -25.89 -8.50
CA ARG A 10 8.10 -24.85 -9.36
C ARG A 10 9.04 -23.68 -9.55
N PRO A 11 9.06 -23.07 -10.77
CA PRO A 11 9.90 -21.90 -11.04
C PRO A 11 9.43 -20.62 -10.36
N PHE A 12 8.17 -20.55 -9.92
CA PHE A 12 7.58 -19.42 -9.21
C PHE A 12 6.49 -19.85 -8.22
N ASP A 13 6.30 -19.05 -7.17
CA ASP A 13 5.24 -19.20 -6.19
C ASP A 13 4.34 -17.97 -6.21
N ILE A 14 3.02 -18.15 -6.18
CA ILE A 14 2.04 -17.08 -6.00
C ILE A 14 1.50 -17.19 -4.59
N VAL A 15 1.71 -16.14 -3.78
CA VAL A 15 1.37 -16.16 -2.36
C VAL A 15 0.53 -14.92 -2.02
N PRO A 16 -0.72 -15.09 -1.53
CA PRO A 16 -1.51 -13.96 -1.09
C PRO A 16 -0.93 -13.35 0.21
N TYR A 17 -1.08 -12.03 0.38
CA TYR A 17 -0.58 -11.33 1.57
C TYR A 17 -1.10 -11.90 2.90
N SER A 18 -2.29 -12.48 2.92
CA SER A 18 -2.87 -13.12 4.10
C SER A 18 -2.08 -14.35 4.60
N LEU A 19 -1.34 -15.00 3.71
CA LEU A 19 -0.56 -16.19 4.04
C LEU A 19 0.94 -15.91 4.25
N VAL A 20 1.41 -14.76 3.83
CA VAL A 20 2.85 -14.42 3.86
C VAL A 20 3.45 -14.53 5.27
N VAL A 21 2.71 -14.12 6.29
CA VAL A 21 3.17 -14.20 7.69
C VAL A 21 3.35 -15.65 8.12
N LYS A 22 2.38 -16.50 7.80
CA LYS A 22 2.40 -17.93 8.14
C LYS A 22 3.52 -18.68 7.41
N LEU A 23 3.81 -18.29 6.17
CA LEU A 23 4.80 -18.94 5.32
C LEU A 23 6.19 -18.30 5.37
N ARG A 24 6.39 -17.25 6.18
CA ARG A 24 7.60 -16.42 6.18
C ARG A 24 8.90 -17.22 6.16
N SER A 25 9.06 -18.17 7.07
CA SER A 25 10.30 -18.95 7.18
C SER A 25 10.57 -19.78 5.93
N LYS A 26 9.54 -20.38 5.36
CA LYS A 26 9.65 -21.17 4.11
C LYS A 26 9.98 -20.28 2.91
N LEU A 27 9.36 -19.11 2.83
CA LEU A 27 9.62 -18.15 1.76
C LEU A 27 11.06 -17.62 1.82
N LEU A 28 11.55 -17.26 3.01
CA LEU A 28 12.94 -16.81 3.18
C LEU A 28 13.95 -17.91 2.84
N ALA A 29 13.68 -19.16 3.20
CA ALA A 29 14.56 -20.29 2.89
C ALA A 29 14.74 -20.52 1.38
N LYS A 30 13.76 -20.17 0.55
CA LYS A 30 13.81 -20.33 -0.92
C LYS A 30 14.74 -19.33 -1.62
N ARG A 31 15.13 -18.23 -0.99
CA ARG A 31 16.04 -17.20 -1.53
C ARG A 31 15.67 -16.79 -2.96
N TYR A 32 14.48 -16.25 -3.13
CA TYR A 32 13.99 -15.82 -4.44
C TYR A 32 14.91 -14.78 -5.08
N LYS A 33 15.27 -14.99 -6.33
CA LYS A 33 16.04 -14.00 -7.11
C LYS A 33 15.20 -12.79 -7.51
N ILE A 34 13.91 -12.98 -7.73
CA ILE A 34 12.95 -11.94 -8.11
C ILE A 34 11.75 -12.02 -7.18
N VAL A 35 11.36 -10.89 -6.62
CA VAL A 35 10.13 -10.76 -5.82
C VAL A 35 9.27 -9.65 -6.41
N VAL A 36 8.03 -9.99 -6.75
CA VAL A 36 7.03 -9.06 -7.26
C VAL A 36 5.91 -8.91 -6.23
N CYS A 37 5.63 -7.70 -5.82
CA CYS A 37 4.54 -7.37 -4.93
C CYS A 37 3.47 -6.61 -5.71
N ASP A 38 2.36 -7.29 -6.04
CA ASP A 38 1.20 -6.63 -6.61
C ASP A 38 0.41 -5.92 -5.51
N GLU A 39 -0.27 -4.81 -5.87
CA GLU A 39 -0.94 -3.94 -4.90
C GLU A 39 -0.06 -3.60 -3.69
N SER A 40 1.19 -3.22 -3.96
CA SER A 40 2.24 -3.00 -2.95
C SER A 40 1.90 -1.90 -1.93
N HIS A 41 0.86 -1.09 -2.18
CA HIS A 41 0.32 -0.16 -1.19
C HIS A 41 -0.17 -0.85 0.10
N PHE A 42 -0.43 -2.17 0.07
CA PHE A 42 -0.68 -2.95 1.29
C PHE A 42 0.53 -3.01 2.24
N LEU A 43 1.72 -2.68 1.77
CA LEU A 43 2.96 -2.62 2.57
C LEU A 43 3.24 -1.23 3.18
N LYS A 44 2.30 -0.30 3.10
CA LYS A 44 2.46 1.09 3.58
C LYS A 44 2.73 1.22 5.07
N ASP A 45 2.17 0.33 5.88
CA ASP A 45 2.37 0.33 7.34
C ASP A 45 3.53 -0.60 7.71
N ARG A 46 4.63 0.00 8.17
CA ARG A 46 5.84 -0.69 8.61
C ARG A 46 5.59 -1.62 9.81
N ARG A 47 4.59 -1.33 10.64
CA ARG A 47 4.27 -2.11 11.85
C ARG A 47 3.39 -3.32 11.52
N ALA A 48 2.74 -3.36 10.38
CA ALA A 48 1.89 -4.46 9.99
C ALA A 48 2.72 -5.75 9.81
N GLN A 49 2.24 -6.85 10.37
CA GLN A 49 2.91 -8.16 10.32
C GLN A 49 3.22 -8.60 8.88
N ARG A 50 2.29 -8.36 7.95
CA ARG A 50 2.52 -8.64 6.52
C ARG A 50 3.72 -7.88 5.95
N THR A 51 3.83 -6.59 6.29
CA THR A 51 4.96 -5.76 5.85
C THR A 51 6.27 -6.28 6.42
N GLN A 52 6.30 -6.60 7.72
CA GLN A 52 7.47 -7.18 8.37
C GLN A 52 7.87 -8.54 7.79
N ALA A 53 6.92 -9.31 7.28
CA ALA A 53 7.19 -10.60 6.64
C ALA A 53 7.71 -10.44 5.20
N VAL A 54 7.22 -9.44 4.44
CA VAL A 54 7.58 -9.22 3.04
C VAL A 54 8.89 -8.45 2.88
N MET A 55 9.17 -7.48 3.76
CA MET A 55 10.36 -6.62 3.64
C MET A 55 11.68 -7.36 3.52
N PRO A 56 11.98 -8.42 4.30
CA PRO A 56 13.20 -9.21 4.11
C PRO A 56 13.26 -9.87 2.73
N LEU A 57 12.12 -10.38 2.22
CA LEU A 57 12.07 -11.01 0.88
C LEU A 57 12.44 -10.01 -0.22
N LEU A 58 11.92 -8.76 -0.14
CA LEU A 58 12.24 -7.71 -1.09
C LEU A 58 13.72 -7.29 -1.01
N LYS A 59 14.28 -7.19 0.22
CA LYS A 59 15.65 -6.76 0.44
C LYS A 59 16.69 -7.83 0.04
N ASP A 60 16.36 -9.10 0.20
CA ASP A 60 17.26 -10.21 -0.14
C ASP A 60 17.22 -10.57 -1.64
N ALA A 61 16.17 -10.18 -2.35
CA ALA A 61 16.03 -10.47 -3.76
C ALA A 61 17.00 -9.68 -4.64
N ASN A 62 17.49 -10.29 -5.72
CA ASN A 62 18.32 -9.58 -6.71
C ASN A 62 17.51 -8.51 -7.45
N ARG A 63 16.22 -8.71 -7.59
CA ARG A 63 15.25 -7.78 -8.20
C ARG A 63 13.97 -7.74 -7.38
N ALA A 64 13.60 -6.55 -6.94
CA ALA A 64 12.35 -6.27 -6.25
C ALA A 64 11.48 -5.38 -7.15
N ILE A 65 10.22 -5.76 -7.35
CA ILE A 65 9.25 -5.01 -8.15
C ILE A 65 8.00 -4.79 -7.30
N CYS A 66 7.63 -3.54 -7.12
CA CYS A 66 6.40 -3.13 -6.47
C CYS A 66 5.43 -2.58 -7.51
N LEU A 67 4.27 -3.21 -7.67
CA LEU A 67 3.22 -2.79 -8.58
C LEU A 67 2.06 -2.20 -7.79
N THR A 68 1.57 -1.03 -8.17
CA THR A 68 0.40 -0.42 -7.54
C THR A 68 -0.16 0.71 -8.39
N GLY A 69 -1.47 0.83 -8.44
CA GLY A 69 -2.16 1.98 -9.03
C GLY A 69 -2.12 3.24 -8.12
N THR A 70 -1.86 3.06 -6.83
CA THR A 70 -1.90 4.11 -5.80
C THR A 70 -0.74 3.93 -4.81
N PRO A 71 0.50 4.34 -5.18
CA PRO A 71 1.69 4.08 -4.37
C PRO A 71 1.63 4.76 -2.98
N ALA A 72 1.04 5.97 -2.90
CA ALA A 72 0.67 6.64 -1.65
C ALA A 72 -0.79 7.06 -1.73
N LEU A 73 -1.60 6.60 -0.79
CA LEU A 73 -3.03 6.93 -0.75
C LEU A 73 -3.28 8.36 -0.27
N SER A 74 -2.50 8.82 0.71
CA SER A 74 -2.70 10.14 1.32
C SER A 74 -1.43 10.85 1.79
N ARG A 75 -0.36 10.14 2.14
CA ARG A 75 0.80 10.73 2.82
C ARG A 75 2.12 10.19 2.27
N PRO A 76 3.18 11.03 2.17
CA PRO A 76 4.51 10.57 1.74
C PRO A 76 5.07 9.44 2.60
N ILE A 77 4.76 9.41 3.90
CA ILE A 77 5.23 8.35 4.79
C ILE A 77 4.82 6.95 4.35
N GLU A 78 3.70 6.81 3.64
CA GLU A 78 3.20 5.53 3.13
C GLU A 78 4.11 4.92 2.05
N LEU A 79 4.94 5.75 1.40
CA LEU A 79 5.93 5.30 0.41
C LEU A 79 7.19 4.74 1.07
N PHE A 80 7.51 5.16 2.29
CA PHE A 80 8.81 4.90 2.89
C PHE A 80 9.19 3.41 2.89
N THR A 81 8.29 2.53 3.28
CA THR A 81 8.57 1.08 3.33
C THR A 81 8.94 0.51 1.96
N GLN A 82 8.25 0.95 0.91
CA GLN A 82 8.54 0.51 -0.46
C GLN A 82 9.89 1.07 -0.92
N LEU A 83 10.14 2.36 -0.67
CA LEU A 83 11.40 3.03 -1.02
C LEU A 83 12.60 2.45 -0.27
N GLU A 84 12.43 2.14 1.03
CA GLU A 84 13.45 1.45 1.84
C GLU A 84 13.82 0.08 1.26
N ALA A 85 12.86 -0.63 0.67
CA ALA A 85 13.13 -1.93 0.04
C ALA A 85 13.78 -1.77 -1.34
N LEU A 86 13.31 -0.82 -2.16
CA LEU A 86 13.74 -0.66 -3.55
C LEU A 86 15.06 0.10 -3.69
N VAL A 87 15.29 1.12 -2.84
CA VAL A 87 16.45 2.03 -2.92
C VAL A 87 17.03 2.26 -1.51
N PRO A 88 17.50 1.21 -0.82
CA PRO A 88 17.92 1.29 0.58
C PRO A 88 19.12 2.22 0.81
N LYS A 89 19.95 2.45 -0.20
CA LYS A 89 21.10 3.37 -0.09
C LYS A 89 20.69 4.83 0.00
N VAL A 90 19.53 5.19 -0.56
CA VAL A 90 19.01 6.57 -0.58
C VAL A 90 17.99 6.78 0.55
N PHE A 91 17.09 5.82 0.74
CA PHE A 91 16.03 5.90 1.75
C PHE A 91 16.30 4.93 2.91
N ALA A 92 17.45 5.12 3.58
CA ALA A 92 17.90 4.20 4.64
C ALA A 92 17.21 4.46 5.98
N ARG A 93 16.88 5.71 6.30
CA ARG A 93 16.46 6.12 7.63
C ARG A 93 15.12 6.82 7.62
N LEU A 94 14.17 6.25 8.36
CA LEU A 94 12.81 6.80 8.50
C LEU A 94 12.81 8.24 9.02
N ASN A 95 13.65 8.54 10.00
CA ASN A 95 13.69 9.89 10.62
C ASN A 95 14.16 10.96 9.62
N GLU A 96 15.16 10.67 8.81
CA GLU A 96 15.65 11.59 7.77
C GLU A 96 14.59 11.81 6.69
N TYR A 97 13.97 10.71 6.22
CA TYR A 97 12.88 10.76 5.26
C TYR A 97 11.69 11.56 5.82
N GLY A 98 11.28 11.25 7.05
CA GLY A 98 10.14 11.89 7.70
C GLY A 98 10.37 13.38 7.95
N ALA A 99 11.56 13.78 8.42
CA ALA A 99 11.91 15.16 8.64
C ALA A 99 11.90 16.00 7.35
N ARG A 100 12.29 15.39 6.22
CA ARG A 100 12.36 16.11 4.94
C ARG A 100 11.02 16.12 4.19
N TYR A 101 10.32 15.00 4.10
CA TYR A 101 9.16 14.84 3.21
C TYR A 101 7.81 14.80 3.92
N CYS A 102 7.81 14.64 5.23
CA CYS A 102 6.59 14.56 6.03
C CYS A 102 6.59 15.70 7.04
N ALA A 103 5.85 16.77 6.79
CA ALA A 103 5.76 17.89 7.73
C ALA A 103 5.33 17.39 9.13
N ASN A 104 5.96 17.97 10.16
CA ASN A 104 5.65 17.80 11.57
C ASN A 104 5.67 16.34 12.07
N GLY A 105 6.81 15.90 12.55
CA GLY A 105 6.82 14.89 13.59
C GLY A 105 6.06 15.47 14.78
N GLY A 106 4.78 15.11 14.92
CA GLY A 106 4.02 15.46 16.13
C GLY A 106 4.69 14.88 17.37
N PRO A 107 4.25 15.24 18.58
CA PRO A 107 4.90 14.87 19.86
C PRO A 107 5.09 13.34 20.04
N PHE A 108 4.54 12.52 19.18
CA PHE A 108 4.69 11.05 19.15
C PHE A 108 5.32 10.52 17.88
N GLY A 109 6.07 11.32 17.11
CA GLY A 109 6.72 10.89 15.88
C GLY A 109 5.76 10.52 14.74
N MET A 110 4.53 11.00 14.75
CA MET A 110 3.57 10.80 13.69
C MET A 110 3.82 11.76 12.54
N TYR A 111 4.35 11.26 11.47
CA TYR A 111 4.54 12.00 10.22
C TYR A 111 3.22 12.11 9.46
N THR A 112 2.52 13.23 9.61
CA THR A 112 1.15 13.41 9.08
C THR A 112 1.05 14.32 7.87
N GLY A 113 2.06 15.14 7.63
CA GLY A 113 2.04 16.13 6.55
C GLY A 113 2.79 15.71 5.30
N CYS A 114 2.93 16.70 4.39
CA CYS A 114 3.67 16.57 3.14
C CYS A 114 4.49 17.83 2.92
N THR A 115 5.80 17.68 2.76
CA THR A 115 6.75 18.74 2.40
C THR A 115 7.61 18.26 1.26
N HIS A 116 8.21 19.20 0.50
CA HIS A 116 9.12 18.88 -0.62
C HIS A 116 8.59 17.81 -1.58
N ALA A 117 7.29 17.84 -1.88
CA ALA A 117 6.62 16.82 -2.70
C ALA A 117 7.23 16.74 -4.11
N ASP A 118 7.55 17.88 -4.72
CA ASP A 118 8.12 17.93 -6.07
C ASP A 118 9.52 17.32 -6.11
N GLU A 119 10.35 17.60 -5.09
CA GLU A 119 11.66 17.00 -4.96
C GLU A 119 11.56 15.48 -4.83
N LEU A 120 10.70 15.00 -3.93
CA LEU A 120 10.47 13.58 -3.75
C LEU A 120 10.00 12.93 -5.06
N HIS A 121 9.06 13.56 -5.76
CA HIS A 121 8.55 13.08 -7.04
C HIS A 121 9.66 12.94 -8.09
N VAL A 122 10.49 13.95 -8.23
CA VAL A 122 11.64 13.91 -9.17
C VAL A 122 12.61 12.81 -8.79
N MET A 123 12.96 12.69 -7.50
CA MET A 123 13.88 11.66 -7.02
C MET A 123 13.37 10.25 -7.31
N ILE A 124 12.16 9.92 -6.88
CA ILE A 124 11.61 8.57 -7.08
C ILE A 124 11.41 8.23 -8.55
N SER A 125 11.02 9.21 -9.38
CA SER A 125 10.84 9.02 -10.82
C SER A 125 12.15 8.71 -11.53
N LYS A 126 13.27 9.29 -11.06
CA LYS A 126 14.59 9.02 -11.62
C LYS A 126 15.22 7.72 -11.09
N LEU A 127 14.91 7.34 -9.85
CA LEU A 127 15.59 6.24 -9.18
C LEU A 127 14.88 4.88 -9.35
N CYS A 128 13.55 4.85 -9.21
CA CYS A 128 12.86 3.57 -9.08
C CYS A 128 11.41 3.55 -9.56
N MET A 129 10.77 4.69 -9.89
CA MET A 129 9.36 4.71 -10.24
C MET A 129 9.14 4.91 -11.73
N VAL A 130 8.37 4.01 -12.33
CA VAL A 130 7.81 4.18 -13.68
C VAL A 130 6.32 4.40 -13.56
N ARG A 131 5.85 5.62 -13.82
CA ARG A 131 4.42 5.96 -13.80
C ARG A 131 3.88 6.11 -15.21
N ARG A 132 2.84 5.35 -15.52
CA ARG A 132 2.11 5.45 -16.78
C ARG A 132 0.65 5.81 -16.49
N LEU A 133 0.15 6.86 -17.13
CA LEU A 133 -1.24 7.26 -16.96
C LEU A 133 -2.12 6.45 -17.90
N LYS A 134 -3.32 6.08 -17.45
CA LYS A 134 -4.29 5.32 -18.25
C LYS A 134 -4.58 5.98 -19.59
N LYS A 135 -4.72 7.31 -19.62
CA LYS A 135 -4.95 8.10 -20.84
C LYS A 135 -3.86 7.95 -21.90
N ASP A 136 -2.61 7.66 -21.46
CA ASP A 136 -1.47 7.59 -22.36
C ASP A 136 -1.25 6.17 -22.91
N VAL A 137 -1.69 5.15 -22.18
CA VAL A 137 -1.44 3.74 -22.49
C VAL A 137 -2.66 3.01 -23.03
N LEU A 138 -3.85 3.33 -22.51
CA LEU A 138 -5.07 2.60 -22.82
C LEU A 138 -5.96 3.42 -23.76
N LYS A 139 -5.54 3.52 -25.03
CA LYS A 139 -6.26 4.26 -26.06
C LYS A 139 -7.60 3.61 -26.44
N ASP A 140 -7.69 2.30 -26.26
CA ASP A 140 -8.87 1.50 -26.65
C ASP A 140 -9.92 1.36 -25.53
N LEU A 141 -9.69 1.98 -24.37
CA LEU A 141 -10.71 1.97 -23.31
C LEU A 141 -11.86 2.89 -23.67
N PRO A 142 -13.12 2.39 -23.61
CA PRO A 142 -14.28 3.22 -23.78
C PRO A 142 -14.32 4.33 -22.71
N PRO A 143 -14.95 5.48 -23.01
CA PRO A 143 -15.08 6.57 -22.07
C PRO A 143 -15.83 6.09 -20.82
N LYS A 144 -15.36 6.55 -19.65
CA LYS A 144 -15.98 6.22 -18.38
C LYS A 144 -17.38 6.80 -18.30
N GLN A 145 -18.38 5.94 -18.27
CA GLN A 145 -19.77 6.35 -18.02
C GLN A 145 -20.05 6.24 -16.52
N ARG A 146 -20.66 7.27 -15.97
CA ARG A 146 -21.17 7.28 -14.59
C ARG A 146 -22.68 7.48 -14.66
N THR A 147 -23.42 6.49 -14.23
CA THR A 147 -24.88 6.55 -14.13
C THR A 147 -25.24 6.61 -12.65
N GLN A 148 -26.02 7.61 -12.29
CA GLN A 148 -26.59 7.72 -10.95
C GLN A 148 -27.85 6.86 -10.89
N VAL A 149 -27.82 5.82 -10.06
CA VAL A 149 -28.96 4.93 -9.85
C VAL A 149 -29.61 5.31 -8.52
N TRP A 150 -30.85 5.74 -8.60
CA TRP A 150 -31.66 6.01 -7.42
C TRP A 150 -32.36 4.71 -6.99
N LEU A 151 -32.01 4.23 -5.80
CA LEU A 151 -32.67 3.07 -5.20
C LEU A 151 -33.77 3.55 -4.26
N ALA A 152 -34.99 3.10 -4.49
CA ALA A 152 -36.07 3.28 -3.53
C ALA A 152 -35.86 2.32 -2.36
N LEU A 153 -35.67 2.86 -1.16
CA LEU A 153 -35.60 2.03 0.07
C LEU A 153 -37.03 1.61 0.45
N GLU A 154 -37.21 0.32 0.71
CA GLU A 154 -38.45 -0.16 1.31
C GLU A 154 -38.68 0.49 2.67
N LYS A 155 -39.95 0.71 3.02
CA LYS A 155 -40.34 1.39 4.29
C LYS A 155 -39.76 0.67 5.53
N SER A 156 -39.58 -0.64 5.48
CA SER A 156 -38.93 -1.46 6.52
C SER A 156 -37.48 -1.09 6.80
N SER A 157 -36.73 -0.71 5.76
CA SER A 157 -35.31 -0.35 5.86
C SER A 157 -35.08 1.11 6.27
N MET A 158 -36.10 1.97 6.20
CA MET A 158 -35.99 3.39 6.54
C MET A 158 -35.71 3.64 8.02
N GLY A 159 -36.15 2.74 8.92
CA GLY A 159 -35.86 2.80 10.35
C GLY A 159 -34.38 2.63 10.64
N ASP A 160 -33.77 1.65 10.02
CA ASP A 160 -32.34 1.34 10.20
C ASP A 160 -31.43 2.45 9.63
N VAL A 161 -31.80 3.01 8.46
CA VAL A 161 -31.06 4.13 7.88
C VAL A 161 -31.11 5.37 8.75
N ARG A 162 -32.27 5.71 9.35
CA ARG A 162 -32.40 6.83 10.30
C ARG A 162 -31.56 6.59 11.55
N ARG A 163 -31.55 5.38 12.08
CA ARG A 163 -30.78 5.00 13.26
C ARG A 163 -29.27 5.10 13.01
N ILE A 164 -28.80 4.61 11.85
CA ILE A 164 -27.39 4.74 11.44
C ILE A 164 -27.00 6.22 11.27
N LYS A 165 -27.87 7.04 10.67
CA LYS A 165 -27.63 8.47 10.50
C LYS A 165 -27.50 9.18 11.85
N SER A 166 -28.40 8.91 12.81
CA SER A 166 -28.32 9.51 14.16
C SER A 166 -27.05 9.10 14.89
N LEU A 167 -26.63 7.84 14.81
CA LEU A 167 -25.36 7.35 15.39
C LEU A 167 -24.13 8.03 14.77
N LEU A 168 -24.14 8.24 13.46
CA LEU A 168 -23.06 8.96 12.76
C LEU A 168 -22.99 10.43 13.17
N ASP A 169 -24.12 11.09 13.36
CA ASP A 169 -24.16 12.48 13.80
C ASP A 169 -23.71 12.61 15.28
N GLU A 170 -24.06 11.66 16.16
CA GLU A 170 -23.55 11.61 17.53
C GLU A 170 -22.02 11.40 17.58
N LEU A 171 -21.48 10.51 16.73
CA LEU A 171 -20.05 10.29 16.65
C LEU A 171 -19.29 11.52 16.13
N ARG A 172 -19.86 12.28 15.22
CA ARG A 172 -19.30 13.54 14.74
C ARG A 172 -19.26 14.62 15.81
N GLN A 173 -20.27 14.67 16.70
CA GLN A 173 -20.32 15.63 17.80
C GLN A 173 -19.35 15.28 18.96
N ARG A 174 -19.00 14.00 19.13
CA ARG A 174 -18.04 13.56 20.18
C ARG A 174 -16.59 13.57 19.75
N GLY A 175 -16.30 13.79 18.46
CA GLY A 175 -14.95 13.79 17.87
C GLY A 175 -14.42 15.16 17.47
N GLY A 176 -15.07 16.26 17.90
CA GLY A 176 -14.66 17.65 17.70
C GLY A 176 -13.96 18.24 18.93
#